data_8287cefa3471619f8ba3a421acc33d92
#
_entry.id   8287cefa3471619f8ba3a421acc33d92
#
_cell.length_a   1.000
_cell.length_b   1.000
_cell.length_c   1.000
_cell.angle_alpha   90.00
_cell.angle_beta   90.00
_cell.angle_gamma   90.00
#
_symmetry.space_group_name_H-M   'P 1'
#
loop_
_entity.id
_entity.type
_entity.pdbx_description
1 polymer ?
#
loop_
_entity_poly.entity_id
_entity_poly.type
_entity_poly.pdbx_seq_one_letter_code
_entity_poly.pdbx_strand_id
1 'polypeptide(L)'
;IAAAKAFEGLVDIFQFRPAAAMGMHPTGWNMEKGKPAALYLAKVIREAGVKMLLAPNAGFQDLDENEEFIASGACDMITMSRAWHADTEYGKKAYEGRGEDVVPCIICNKCHGISNSSDWYTVCSVNPKIAIEPAMRGIEAPTVSRKVAVIGGGPAGMKAAITAVERGHKVTLYEKSGSLGGLLMHADFFPYKWPLRNYKDYLINQV
;
A
#
# COMPACT_ATOMS: atom_id res chain seq x y z
N ILE A 1 -10.34 9.59 -23.37
CA ILE A 1 -11.76 9.65 -23.77
C ILE A 1 -11.95 8.93 -25.11
N ALA A 2 -11.22 9.32 -26.18
CA ALA A 2 -11.39 8.73 -27.52
C ALA A 2 -11.26 7.19 -27.51
N ALA A 3 -10.22 6.66 -26.85
CA ALA A 3 -10.04 5.23 -26.71
C ALA A 3 -11.21 4.56 -25.97
N ALA A 4 -11.67 5.14 -24.85
CA ALA A 4 -12.79 4.59 -24.09
C ALA A 4 -14.07 4.52 -24.97
N LYS A 5 -14.36 5.58 -25.73
CA LYS A 5 -15.51 5.58 -26.66
C LYS A 5 -15.37 4.56 -27.79
N ALA A 6 -14.15 4.34 -28.29
CA ALA A 6 -13.90 3.37 -29.35
C ALA A 6 -14.11 1.91 -28.89
N PHE A 7 -13.90 1.63 -27.60
CA PHE A 7 -14.11 0.32 -27.02
C PHE A 7 -15.54 0.10 -26.49
N GLU A 8 -16.35 1.14 -26.40
CA GLU A 8 -17.72 1.03 -25.88
C GLU A 8 -18.56 0.08 -26.73
N GLY A 9 -19.18 -0.91 -26.12
CA GLY A 9 -19.90 -1.98 -26.77
C GLY A 9 -19.05 -3.12 -27.35
N LEU A 10 -17.70 -2.99 -27.26
CA LEU A 10 -16.77 -4.06 -27.66
C LEU A 10 -16.20 -4.82 -26.48
N VAL A 11 -16.18 -4.18 -25.30
CA VAL A 11 -15.70 -4.76 -24.05
C VAL A 11 -16.66 -4.42 -22.92
N ASP A 12 -16.72 -5.28 -21.90
CA ASP A 12 -17.58 -5.09 -20.74
C ASP A 12 -16.92 -4.16 -19.71
N ILE A 13 -15.60 -4.24 -19.56
CA ILE A 13 -14.82 -3.51 -18.57
C ILE A 13 -13.66 -2.80 -19.25
N PHE A 14 -13.52 -1.52 -18.97
CA PHE A 14 -12.38 -0.73 -19.43
C PHE A 14 -11.43 -0.44 -18.27
N GLN A 15 -10.36 -1.22 -18.19
CA GLN A 15 -9.28 -0.97 -17.28
C GLN A 15 -8.29 0.03 -17.90
N PHE A 16 -7.90 1.01 -17.12
CA PHE A 16 -6.93 2.02 -17.57
C PHE A 16 -6.10 2.56 -16.43
N ARG A 17 -4.97 3.14 -16.79
CA ARG A 17 -4.14 3.90 -15.85
C ARG A 17 -3.56 5.13 -16.54
N PRO A 18 -3.30 6.22 -15.83
CA PRO A 18 -2.57 7.34 -16.37
C PRO A 18 -1.17 6.89 -16.78
N ALA A 19 -0.80 7.18 -18.03
CA ALA A 19 0.56 6.99 -18.50
C ALA A 19 1.37 8.27 -18.20
N ALA A 20 2.60 8.08 -17.73
CA ALA A 20 3.56 9.16 -17.67
C ALA A 20 4.58 8.97 -18.80
N ALA A 21 4.83 10.03 -19.54
CA ALA A 21 5.96 10.08 -20.45
C ALA A 21 7.26 10.10 -19.64
N MET A 22 8.31 9.46 -20.16
CA MET A 22 9.68 9.61 -19.67
C MET A 22 9.95 9.17 -18.22
N GLY A 23 9.30 8.13 -17.73
CA GLY A 23 9.62 7.54 -16.41
C GLY A 23 9.11 8.33 -15.20
N MET A 24 8.47 9.46 -15.38
CA MET A 24 7.76 10.13 -14.30
C MET A 24 6.42 9.45 -14.08
N HIS A 25 6.37 8.62 -13.04
CA HIS A 25 5.16 7.89 -12.71
C HIS A 25 4.18 8.84 -11.98
N PRO A 26 2.96 9.10 -12.51
CA PRO A 26 1.99 10.00 -11.87
C PRO A 26 1.49 9.46 -10.52
N THR A 27 1.93 8.27 -10.15
CA THR A 27 1.62 7.59 -8.89
C THR A 27 2.85 7.50 -7.99
N GLY A 28 3.79 8.43 -8.15
CA GLY A 28 4.95 8.58 -7.28
C GLY A 28 4.63 9.32 -5.99
N TRP A 29 5.65 9.65 -5.25
CA TRP A 29 5.60 10.23 -3.90
C TRP A 29 4.95 11.62 -3.80
N ASN A 30 4.74 12.30 -4.91
CA ASN A 30 4.10 13.62 -4.97
C ASN A 30 2.59 13.54 -5.24
N MET A 31 2.01 12.35 -5.19
CA MET A 31 0.57 12.19 -5.29
C MET A 31 -0.11 12.76 -4.06
N GLU A 32 -1.09 13.61 -4.26
CA GLU A 32 -1.90 14.16 -3.19
C GLU A 32 -2.80 13.06 -2.60
N LYS A 33 -2.90 13.03 -1.26
CA LYS A 33 -3.77 12.08 -0.56
C LYS A 33 -5.22 12.28 -1.01
N GLY A 34 -5.95 11.20 -1.24
CA GLY A 34 -7.35 11.23 -1.67
C GLY A 34 -7.58 11.69 -3.12
N LYS A 35 -6.50 11.91 -3.90
CA LYS A 35 -6.62 12.38 -5.29
C LYS A 35 -5.79 11.51 -6.25
N PRO A 36 -6.09 10.22 -6.38
CA PRO A 36 -5.40 9.40 -7.36
C PRO A 36 -5.72 9.89 -8.78
N ALA A 37 -4.68 10.08 -9.60
CA ALA A 37 -4.82 10.60 -10.95
C ALA A 37 -5.75 9.74 -11.84
N ALA A 38 -5.80 8.44 -11.57
CA ALA A 38 -6.69 7.53 -12.29
C ALA A 38 -8.17 7.81 -12.00
N LEU A 39 -8.52 8.29 -10.80
CA LEU A 39 -9.88 8.68 -10.46
C LEU A 39 -10.34 9.91 -11.25
N TYR A 40 -9.46 10.91 -11.40
CA TYR A 40 -9.77 12.06 -12.24
C TYR A 40 -10.08 11.63 -13.66
N LEU A 41 -9.29 10.74 -14.25
CA LEU A 41 -9.55 10.20 -15.58
C LEU A 41 -10.88 9.42 -15.65
N ALA A 42 -11.21 8.64 -14.62
CA ALA A 42 -12.47 7.92 -14.54
C ALA A 42 -13.66 8.89 -14.60
N LYS A 43 -13.63 9.95 -13.80
CA LYS A 43 -14.67 11.00 -13.81
C LYS A 43 -14.84 11.62 -15.18
N VAL A 44 -13.75 12.04 -15.82
CA VAL A 44 -13.78 12.66 -17.16
C VAL A 44 -14.30 11.70 -18.23
N ILE A 45 -13.96 10.41 -18.14
CA ILE A 45 -14.48 9.38 -19.06
C ILE A 45 -15.98 9.18 -18.83
N ARG A 46 -16.43 9.13 -17.59
CA ARG A 46 -17.85 9.00 -17.23
C ARG A 46 -18.67 10.21 -17.69
N GLU A 47 -18.18 11.43 -17.45
CA GLU A 47 -18.79 12.68 -17.89
C GLU A 47 -18.89 12.78 -19.42
N ALA A 48 -17.98 12.14 -20.15
CA ALA A 48 -18.04 12.04 -21.60
C ALA A 48 -19.12 11.07 -22.13
N GLY A 49 -19.91 10.46 -21.22
CA GLY A 49 -21.05 9.61 -21.53
C GLY A 49 -20.74 8.13 -21.75
N VAL A 50 -19.53 7.68 -21.41
CA VAL A 50 -19.16 6.25 -21.47
C VAL A 50 -19.91 5.48 -20.40
N LYS A 51 -20.57 4.37 -20.78
CA LYS A 51 -21.45 3.58 -19.90
C LYS A 51 -20.85 2.25 -19.47
N MET A 52 -19.83 1.74 -20.18
CA MET A 52 -19.16 0.51 -19.78
C MET A 52 -18.51 0.63 -18.40
N LEU A 53 -18.25 -0.51 -17.74
CA LEU A 53 -17.65 -0.53 -16.41
C LEU A 53 -16.23 0.04 -16.45
N LEU A 54 -15.93 0.96 -15.54
CA LEU A 54 -14.64 1.63 -15.45
C LEU A 54 -13.83 1.07 -14.28
N ALA A 55 -12.62 0.63 -14.58
CA ALA A 55 -11.67 0.04 -13.63
C ALA A 55 -10.34 0.83 -13.61
N PRO A 56 -10.27 2.01 -12.97
CA PRO A 56 -9.04 2.77 -12.89
C PRO A 56 -7.98 2.02 -12.08
N ASN A 57 -6.72 2.16 -12.53
CA ASN A 57 -5.54 1.63 -11.86
C ASN A 57 -4.56 2.76 -11.57
N ALA A 58 -4.03 2.80 -10.41
CA ALA A 58 -2.94 3.63 -9.91
C ALA A 58 -3.33 4.59 -8.79
N GLY A 59 -2.63 4.43 -7.68
CA GLY A 59 -2.71 5.35 -6.55
C GLY A 59 -3.72 4.97 -5.47
N PHE A 60 -4.46 3.91 -5.66
CA PHE A 60 -5.43 3.40 -4.69
C PHE A 60 -4.75 2.51 -3.65
N GLN A 61 -5.09 2.70 -2.37
CA GLN A 61 -4.59 1.87 -1.28
C GLN A 61 -5.39 1.95 0.03
N ASP A 62 -6.06 3.06 0.27
CA ASP A 62 -6.90 3.25 1.46
C ASP A 62 -8.27 2.63 1.20
N LEU A 63 -8.78 1.84 2.16
CA LEU A 63 -10.05 1.12 1.99
C LEU A 63 -11.25 2.06 2.00
N ASP A 64 -11.26 3.02 2.92
CA ASP A 64 -12.38 3.95 3.06
C ASP A 64 -12.44 4.90 1.87
N GLU A 65 -11.29 5.44 1.43
CA GLU A 65 -11.21 6.23 0.21
C GLU A 65 -11.67 5.43 -1.03
N ASN A 66 -11.28 4.17 -1.13
CA ASN A 66 -11.67 3.30 -2.24
C ASN A 66 -13.19 3.06 -2.28
N GLU A 67 -13.81 2.84 -1.12
CA GLU A 67 -15.25 2.68 -0.99
C GLU A 67 -15.98 3.97 -1.39
N GLU A 68 -15.53 5.12 -0.92
CA GLU A 68 -16.09 6.42 -1.31
C GLU A 68 -16.02 6.65 -2.83
N PHE A 69 -14.91 6.27 -3.47
CA PHE A 69 -14.74 6.44 -4.91
C PHE A 69 -15.73 5.59 -5.71
N ILE A 70 -15.99 4.37 -5.30
CA ILE A 70 -17.00 3.49 -5.91
C ILE A 70 -18.40 4.03 -5.64
N ALA A 71 -18.70 4.35 -4.38
CA ALA A 71 -20.00 4.85 -3.97
C ALA A 71 -20.37 6.18 -4.66
N SER A 72 -19.38 7.00 -5.02
CA SER A 72 -19.59 8.24 -5.77
C SER A 72 -20.00 8.03 -7.25
N GLY A 73 -19.92 6.78 -7.75
CA GLY A 73 -20.16 6.47 -9.16
C GLY A 73 -19.04 6.92 -10.11
N ALA A 74 -17.91 7.39 -9.58
CA ALA A 74 -16.77 7.80 -10.40
C ALA A 74 -16.13 6.61 -11.15
N CYS A 75 -16.17 5.45 -10.55
CA CYS A 75 -15.73 4.18 -11.13
C CYS A 75 -16.58 3.03 -10.57
N ASP A 76 -16.56 1.90 -11.23
CA ASP A 76 -17.36 0.73 -10.84
C ASP A 76 -16.53 -0.28 -10.06
N MET A 77 -15.24 -0.28 -10.22
CA MET A 77 -14.28 -1.09 -9.48
C MET A 77 -12.91 -0.40 -9.43
N ILE A 78 -12.06 -0.82 -8.52
CA ILE A 78 -10.72 -0.29 -8.36
C ILE A 78 -9.72 -1.41 -8.57
N THR A 79 -8.69 -1.14 -9.38
CA THR A 79 -7.59 -2.07 -9.59
C THR A 79 -6.32 -1.57 -8.89
N MET A 80 -5.70 -2.46 -8.12
CA MET A 80 -4.52 -2.15 -7.34
C MET A 80 -3.41 -3.17 -7.58
N SER A 81 -2.17 -2.75 -7.45
CA SER A 81 -1.01 -3.62 -7.50
C SER A 81 -0.14 -3.44 -6.25
N ARG A 82 0.38 -2.25 -6.03
CA ARG A 82 1.34 -1.97 -4.95
C ARG A 82 0.77 -2.17 -3.54
N ALA A 83 -0.52 -1.94 -3.34
CA ALA A 83 -1.18 -2.23 -2.07
C ALA A 83 -1.11 -3.73 -1.75
N TRP A 84 -1.36 -4.60 -2.73
CA TRP A 84 -1.20 -6.05 -2.60
C TRP A 84 0.26 -6.50 -2.40
N HIS A 85 1.23 -5.77 -2.95
CA HIS A 85 2.65 -6.02 -2.64
C HIS A 85 2.99 -5.66 -1.19
N ALA A 86 2.41 -4.59 -0.67
CA ALA A 86 2.62 -4.18 0.72
C ALA A 86 1.94 -5.14 1.70
N ASP A 87 0.74 -5.60 1.36
CA ASP A 87 -0.06 -6.52 2.18
C ASP A 87 -0.74 -7.58 1.31
N THR A 88 -0.25 -8.80 1.36
CA THR A 88 -0.82 -9.93 0.60
C THR A 88 -2.20 -10.37 1.11
N GLU A 89 -2.57 -9.98 2.33
CA GLU A 89 -3.88 -10.24 2.91
C GLU A 89 -4.85 -9.05 2.79
N TYR A 90 -4.50 -8.04 1.98
CA TYR A 90 -5.30 -6.82 1.82
C TYR A 90 -6.79 -7.11 1.62
N GLY A 91 -7.13 -7.94 0.64
CA GLY A 91 -8.54 -8.26 0.34
C GLY A 91 -9.24 -9.00 1.47
N LYS A 92 -8.54 -9.93 2.14
CA LYS A 92 -9.08 -10.62 3.30
C LYS A 92 -9.37 -9.65 4.45
N LYS A 93 -8.44 -8.76 4.77
CA LYS A 93 -8.60 -7.74 5.81
C LYS A 93 -9.73 -6.77 5.47
N ALA A 94 -9.83 -6.36 4.20
CA ALA A 94 -10.93 -5.54 3.71
C ALA A 94 -12.30 -6.23 3.94
N TYR A 95 -12.41 -7.50 3.54
CA TYR A 95 -13.63 -8.27 3.69
C TYR A 95 -14.03 -8.49 5.16
N GLU A 96 -13.04 -8.61 6.05
CA GLU A 96 -13.23 -8.80 7.49
C GLU A 96 -13.43 -7.47 8.25
N GLY A 97 -13.42 -6.32 7.59
CA GLY A 97 -13.55 -5.01 8.21
C GLY A 97 -12.34 -4.58 9.04
N ARG A 98 -11.14 -5.15 8.76
CA ARG A 98 -9.88 -4.89 9.46
C ARG A 98 -8.97 -3.93 8.69
N GLY A 99 -9.51 -2.79 8.27
CA GLY A 99 -8.76 -1.79 7.49
C GLY A 99 -7.52 -1.26 8.22
N GLU A 100 -7.59 -1.11 9.53
CA GLU A 100 -6.50 -0.67 10.39
C GLU A 100 -5.30 -1.64 10.44
N ASP A 101 -5.54 -2.93 10.14
CA ASP A 101 -4.51 -3.95 10.09
C ASP A 101 -3.79 -4.01 8.72
N VAL A 102 -4.27 -3.28 7.73
CA VAL A 102 -3.67 -3.28 6.39
C VAL A 102 -2.34 -2.54 6.41
N VAL A 103 -1.28 -3.21 5.95
CA VAL A 103 0.03 -2.59 5.78
C VAL A 103 -0.01 -1.58 4.64
N PRO A 104 0.09 -0.27 4.91
CA PRO A 104 -0.02 0.73 3.85
C PRO A 104 1.22 0.75 2.95
N CYS A 105 0.98 0.89 1.64
CA CYS A 105 2.05 1.09 0.67
C CYS A 105 2.63 2.50 0.80
N ILE A 106 3.95 2.61 0.92
CA ILE A 106 4.64 3.92 1.00
C ILE A 106 4.94 4.57 -0.36
N ILE A 107 4.41 4.02 -1.44
CA ILE A 107 4.50 4.54 -2.82
C ILE A 107 5.96 4.80 -3.27
N CYS A 108 6.92 4.06 -2.74
CA CYS A 108 8.35 4.23 -3.05
C CYS A 108 8.75 3.65 -4.43
N ASN A 109 7.87 2.93 -5.11
CA ASN A 109 8.09 2.26 -6.40
C ASN A 109 9.24 1.23 -6.43
N LYS A 110 9.80 0.85 -5.29
CA LYS A 110 10.89 -0.14 -5.23
C LYS A 110 10.48 -1.50 -5.82
N CYS A 111 9.21 -1.87 -5.70
CA CYS A 111 8.67 -3.10 -6.29
C CYS A 111 8.61 -3.10 -7.83
N HIS A 112 8.79 -1.96 -8.48
CA HIS A 112 8.90 -1.87 -9.93
C HIS A 112 10.25 -2.35 -10.46
N GLY A 113 11.20 -2.70 -9.62
CA GLY A 113 12.47 -3.44 -9.78
C GLY A 113 13.33 -3.22 -11.02
N ILE A 114 12.69 -2.98 -12.13
CA ILE A 114 13.29 -2.89 -13.47
C ILE A 114 14.22 -1.67 -13.62
N SER A 115 14.09 -0.66 -12.77
CA SER A 115 14.94 0.54 -12.86
C SER A 115 16.34 0.35 -12.26
N ASN A 116 16.58 -0.73 -11.53
CA ASN A 116 17.84 -1.04 -10.87
C ASN A 116 18.36 -2.43 -11.27
N SER A 117 18.38 -2.67 -12.54
CA SER A 117 19.18 -3.57 -13.39
C SER A 117 19.87 -4.83 -12.84
N SER A 118 19.86 -5.13 -11.56
CA SER A 118 20.57 -6.29 -11.00
C SER A 118 19.69 -7.30 -10.25
N ASP A 119 18.49 -6.89 -9.84
CA ASP A 119 17.67 -7.74 -9.00
C ASP A 119 16.51 -8.35 -9.80
N TRP A 120 16.59 -9.63 -10.04
CA TRP A 120 15.60 -10.42 -10.79
C TRP A 120 14.30 -10.70 -10.02
N TYR A 121 14.14 -10.15 -8.82
CA TYR A 121 12.96 -10.38 -7.99
C TYR A 121 12.38 -9.07 -7.45
N THR A 122 11.09 -9.07 -7.25
CA THR A 122 10.36 -7.96 -6.67
C THR A 122 10.71 -7.81 -5.19
N VAL A 123 10.95 -6.57 -4.75
CA VAL A 123 11.17 -6.22 -3.34
C VAL A 123 10.18 -5.16 -2.90
N CYS A 124 9.82 -5.17 -1.63
CA CYS A 124 8.97 -4.15 -1.02
C CYS A 124 9.63 -3.57 0.23
N SER A 125 9.55 -2.24 0.40
CA SER A 125 10.15 -1.57 1.56
C SER A 125 9.40 -1.84 2.86
N VAL A 126 8.14 -2.24 2.81
CA VAL A 126 7.28 -2.46 3.98
C VAL A 126 6.87 -3.93 4.16
N ASN A 127 7.02 -4.75 3.11
CA ASN A 127 6.76 -6.18 3.17
C ASN A 127 8.04 -6.97 2.88
N PRO A 128 8.74 -7.46 3.90
CA PRO A 128 9.97 -8.23 3.70
C PRO A 128 9.73 -9.64 3.16
N LYS A 129 8.48 -10.11 3.12
CA LYS A 129 8.15 -11.48 2.69
C LYS A 129 7.89 -11.60 1.19
N ILE A 130 7.72 -10.48 0.49
CA ILE A 130 7.38 -10.49 -0.94
C ILE A 130 8.43 -11.27 -1.76
N ALA A 131 7.96 -12.08 -2.69
CA ALA A 131 8.74 -12.96 -3.56
C ALA A 131 9.50 -14.10 -2.86
N ILE A 132 9.42 -14.18 -1.52
CA ILE A 132 10.01 -15.27 -0.73
C ILE A 132 8.97 -15.99 0.15
N GLU A 133 7.68 -15.74 -0.08
CA GLU A 133 6.58 -16.31 0.69
C GLU A 133 6.66 -17.86 0.79
N PRO A 134 7.02 -18.60 -0.28
CA PRO A 134 7.17 -20.05 -0.17
C PRO A 134 8.25 -20.47 0.83
N ALA A 135 9.37 -19.75 0.88
CA ALA A 135 10.46 -20.00 1.81
C ALA A 135 10.08 -19.65 3.26
N MET A 136 9.15 -18.70 3.42
CA MET A 136 8.68 -18.25 4.74
C MET A 136 7.57 -19.12 5.33
N ARG A 137 6.92 -19.97 4.53
CA ARG A 137 5.84 -20.85 4.98
C ARG A 137 6.26 -21.90 6.00
N GLY A 138 7.55 -22.27 6.01
CA GLY A 138 8.12 -23.25 6.92
C GLY A 138 8.76 -22.64 8.18
N ILE A 139 8.61 -21.35 8.41
CA ILE A 139 9.10 -20.73 9.65
C ILE A 139 8.08 -21.01 10.75
N GLU A 140 8.31 -22.07 11.47
CA GLU A 140 7.47 -22.50 12.58
C GLU A 140 7.57 -21.54 13.78
N ALA A 141 6.54 -21.57 14.62
CA ALA A 141 6.63 -20.93 15.93
C ALA A 141 7.81 -21.52 16.72
N PRO A 142 8.54 -20.72 17.49
CA PRO A 142 9.66 -21.22 18.26
C PRO A 142 9.17 -22.26 19.28
N THR A 143 9.97 -23.29 19.51
CA THR A 143 9.68 -24.32 20.51
C THR A 143 9.59 -23.76 21.93
N VAL A 144 10.20 -22.61 22.18
CA VAL A 144 10.21 -21.93 23.49
C VAL A 144 9.88 -20.45 23.31
N SER A 145 8.81 -19.99 23.97
CA SER A 145 8.53 -18.55 24.10
C SER A 145 9.57 -17.87 24.97
N ARG A 146 10.13 -16.77 24.49
CA ARG A 146 11.16 -16.00 25.20
C ARG A 146 10.64 -14.62 25.57
N LYS A 147 11.25 -14.01 26.59
CA LYS A 147 11.13 -12.58 26.85
C LYS A 147 12.15 -11.85 25.98
N VAL A 148 11.67 -10.96 25.12
CA VAL A 148 12.49 -10.20 24.18
C VAL A 148 12.39 -8.71 24.53
N ALA A 149 13.55 -8.08 24.73
CA ALA A 149 13.66 -6.64 24.88
C ALA A 149 14.07 -6.04 23.53
N VAL A 150 13.26 -5.13 22.98
CA VAL A 150 13.58 -4.37 21.77
C VAL A 150 13.96 -2.96 22.21
N ILE A 151 15.13 -2.49 21.82
CA ILE A 151 15.63 -1.16 22.18
C ILE A 151 15.55 -0.25 20.95
N GLY A 152 14.72 0.78 21.06
CA GLY A 152 14.45 1.78 20.04
C GLY A 152 13.11 1.57 19.35
N GLY A 153 12.24 2.60 19.40
CA GLY A 153 10.89 2.63 18.83
C GLY A 153 10.83 3.21 17.41
N GLY A 154 11.92 3.14 16.66
CA GLY A 154 11.90 3.45 15.22
C GLY A 154 11.26 2.31 14.40
N PRO A 155 11.12 2.48 13.06
CA PRO A 155 10.43 1.51 12.22
C PRO A 155 11.02 0.09 12.31
N ALA A 156 12.32 -0.03 12.40
CA ALA A 156 13.00 -1.33 12.53
C ALA A 156 12.66 -2.01 13.89
N GLY A 157 12.71 -1.26 14.99
CA GLY A 157 12.37 -1.78 16.31
C GLY A 157 10.90 -2.16 16.44
N MET A 158 10.01 -1.30 15.98
CA MET A 158 8.57 -1.61 15.96
C MET A 158 8.29 -2.87 15.12
N LYS A 159 8.86 -2.98 13.91
CA LYS A 159 8.67 -4.18 13.07
C LYS A 159 9.28 -5.44 13.72
N ALA A 160 10.42 -5.33 14.38
CA ALA A 160 11.02 -6.43 15.13
C ALA A 160 10.13 -6.88 16.29
N ALA A 161 9.55 -5.92 17.04
CA ALA A 161 8.63 -6.21 18.14
C ALA A 161 7.36 -6.94 17.63
N ILE A 162 6.71 -6.40 16.60
CA ILE A 162 5.54 -7.02 15.97
C ILE A 162 5.85 -8.45 15.53
N THR A 163 6.94 -8.65 14.78
CA THR A 163 7.34 -9.97 14.29
C THR A 163 7.65 -10.95 15.43
N ALA A 164 8.26 -10.47 16.51
CA ALA A 164 8.55 -11.34 17.66
C ALA A 164 7.27 -11.76 18.40
N VAL A 165 6.26 -10.87 18.50
CA VAL A 165 4.94 -11.20 19.05
C VAL A 165 4.21 -12.19 18.14
N GLU A 166 4.17 -11.95 16.81
CA GLU A 166 3.59 -12.87 15.82
C GLU A 166 4.18 -14.28 15.93
N ARG A 167 5.45 -14.38 16.32
CA ARG A 167 6.15 -15.65 16.56
C ARG A 167 5.91 -16.25 17.95
N GLY A 168 5.11 -15.64 18.82
CA GLY A 168 4.75 -16.16 20.13
C GLY A 168 5.71 -15.82 21.24
N HIS A 169 6.54 -14.80 21.07
CA HIS A 169 7.42 -14.28 22.16
C HIS A 169 6.70 -13.23 23.00
N LYS A 170 7.17 -13.02 24.24
CA LYS A 170 6.75 -11.90 25.09
C LYS A 170 7.71 -10.73 24.86
N VAL A 171 7.19 -9.62 24.32
CA VAL A 171 8.05 -8.50 23.89
C VAL A 171 7.82 -7.28 24.78
N THR A 172 8.91 -6.59 25.11
CA THR A 172 8.88 -5.23 25.67
C THR A 172 9.73 -4.34 24.77
N LEU A 173 9.11 -3.29 24.23
CA LEU A 173 9.80 -2.29 23.43
C LEU A 173 10.13 -1.09 24.33
N TYR A 174 11.38 -0.65 24.27
CA TYR A 174 11.90 0.51 25.00
C TYR A 174 12.26 1.62 24.01
N GLU A 175 11.74 2.81 24.23
CA GLU A 175 12.08 4.01 23.47
C GLU A 175 12.56 5.11 24.44
N LYS A 176 13.67 5.76 24.11
CA LYS A 176 14.25 6.82 24.95
C LYS A 176 13.53 8.16 24.85
N SER A 177 12.88 8.42 23.72
CA SER A 177 12.07 9.61 23.48
C SER A 177 10.63 9.40 23.98
N GLY A 178 9.87 10.45 24.09
CA GLY A 178 8.46 10.36 24.51
C GLY A 178 7.52 9.84 23.42
N SER A 179 8.03 9.42 22.24
CA SER A 179 7.20 9.03 21.09
C SER A 179 7.86 7.93 20.26
N LEU A 180 7.02 7.06 19.68
CA LEU A 180 7.45 6.07 18.71
C LEU A 180 7.54 6.70 17.29
N GLY A 181 8.21 6.02 16.38
CA GLY A 181 8.33 6.43 14.98
C GLY A 181 9.75 6.71 14.50
N GLY A 182 10.66 7.11 15.41
CA GLY A 182 12.04 7.41 15.05
C GLY A 182 12.12 8.44 13.90
N LEU A 183 12.94 8.19 12.89
CA LEU A 183 13.09 9.12 11.76
C LEU A 183 11.83 9.30 10.90
N LEU A 184 10.86 8.39 10.99
CA LEU A 184 9.58 8.56 10.28
C LEU A 184 8.77 9.77 10.80
N MET A 185 9.05 10.26 12.01
CA MET A 185 8.45 11.49 12.54
C MET A 185 8.69 12.71 11.62
N HIS A 186 9.80 12.73 10.89
CA HIS A 186 10.09 13.82 9.95
C HIS A 186 9.15 13.83 8.72
N ALA A 187 8.42 12.74 8.47
CA ALA A 187 7.41 12.72 7.42
C ALA A 187 6.21 13.64 7.71
N ASP A 188 6.00 14.00 8.97
CA ASP A 188 4.89 14.87 9.39
C ASP A 188 5.04 16.32 8.91
N PHE A 189 6.27 16.75 8.61
CA PHE A 189 6.56 18.12 8.13
C PHE A 189 6.20 18.35 6.66
N PHE A 190 5.99 17.27 5.88
CA PHE A 190 5.79 17.38 4.42
C PHE A 190 4.48 16.74 4.00
N PRO A 191 3.52 17.51 3.47
CA PRO A 191 2.20 16.98 3.06
C PRO A 191 2.28 15.78 2.10
N TYR A 192 3.21 15.83 1.13
CA TYR A 192 3.40 14.76 0.14
C TYR A 192 4.07 13.51 0.70
N LYS A 193 4.56 13.54 1.95
CA LYS A 193 5.09 12.37 2.65
C LYS A 193 4.02 11.59 3.44
N TRP A 194 2.76 11.88 3.18
CA TRP A 194 1.64 11.18 3.80
C TRP A 194 1.73 9.64 3.77
N PRO A 195 2.31 8.97 2.72
CA PRO A 195 2.40 7.52 2.76
C PRO A 195 3.36 7.01 3.85
N LEU A 196 4.40 7.78 4.18
CA LEU A 196 5.31 7.47 5.29
C LEU A 196 4.64 7.72 6.64
N ARG A 197 3.79 8.76 6.75
CA ARG A 197 2.97 8.98 7.96
C ARG A 197 2.02 7.80 8.18
N ASN A 198 1.27 7.40 7.16
CA ASN A 198 0.36 6.27 7.26
C ASN A 198 1.10 5.00 7.73
N TYR A 199 2.28 4.75 7.20
CA TYR A 199 3.09 3.60 7.63
C TYR A 199 3.62 3.75 9.06
N LYS A 200 4.03 4.94 9.47
CA LYS A 200 4.40 5.23 10.86
C LYS A 200 3.23 4.96 11.81
N ASP A 201 2.07 5.53 11.49
CA ASP A 201 0.86 5.40 12.31
C ASP A 201 0.39 3.94 12.38
N TYR A 202 0.42 3.22 11.27
CA TYR A 202 0.20 1.76 11.25
C TYR A 202 1.14 1.03 12.21
N LEU A 203 2.46 1.27 12.14
CA LEU A 203 3.42 0.61 13.03
C LEU A 203 3.17 0.93 14.50
N ILE A 204 2.81 2.16 14.82
CA ILE A 204 2.48 2.59 16.18
C ILE A 204 1.22 1.86 16.69
N ASN A 205 0.21 1.73 15.85
CA ASN A 205 -1.04 1.04 16.21
C ASN A 205 -0.86 -0.48 16.41
N GLN A 206 0.14 -1.07 15.77
CA GLN A 206 0.43 -2.51 15.87
C GLN A 206 1.33 -2.88 17.06
N VAL A 207 1.92 -1.94 17.79
CA VAL A 207 2.84 -2.16 18.92
C VAL A 207 2.15 -1.89 20.25
#